data_17be45d533a3c6338c8ec20d8c604253
#
_entry.id   17be45d533a3c6338c8ec20d8c604253
#
_cell.length_a   1.000
_cell.length_b   1.000
_cell.length_c   1.000
_cell.angle_alpha   90.00
_cell.angle_beta   90.00
_cell.angle_gamma   90.00
#
_symmetry.space_group_name_H-M   'P 1'
#
loop_
_entity.id
_entity.type
_entity.pdbx_description
1 polymer ?
#
loop_
_entity_poly.entity_id
_entity_poly.type
_entity_poly.pdbx_seq_one_letter_code
_entity_poly.pdbx_strand_id
1 'polypeptide(L)'
;MNKTKFLNLKELVIVLLLACVETAIALVTAMPFAANLQLVYFLAHGLAGLINGIIYVLLVKKCPKIGTQFIIPMIYGLYFLFTGSVYVFAFFAILAVVNELIMLGGGYQSKIRPAIPHALTWMLNAMGSTLTMLLFRDSLVQSYVAMGMDAASADAAIASLEGFWLAPQNIAIALAAAAALSIAGYALGMKMLGKHFKPAGVA
;
A
#
# COMPACT_ATOMS: atom_id res chain seq x y z
N MET A 1 -7.43 27.55 21.23
CA MET A 1 -6.91 26.19 21.53
C MET A 1 -5.80 25.86 20.54
N ASN A 2 -4.56 25.70 21.04
CA ASN A 2 -3.45 25.26 20.19
C ASN A 2 -3.74 23.83 19.69
N LYS A 3 -4.08 23.68 18.42
CA LYS A 3 -4.23 22.36 17.79
C LYS A 3 -2.84 21.71 17.77
N THR A 4 -2.64 20.65 18.52
CA THR A 4 -1.40 19.87 18.49
C THR A 4 -1.11 19.39 17.07
N LYS A 5 0.16 19.54 16.64
CA LYS A 5 0.58 19.12 15.29
C LYS A 5 0.59 17.58 15.12
N PHE A 6 0.69 16.85 16.25
CA PHE A 6 0.77 15.39 16.30
C PHE A 6 -0.56 14.76 16.69
N LEU A 7 -0.74 13.49 16.38
CA LEU A 7 -1.87 12.68 16.80
C LEU A 7 -1.95 12.60 18.32
N ASN A 8 -3.15 12.78 18.88
CA ASN A 8 -3.43 12.39 20.26
C ASN A 8 -3.79 10.90 20.33
N LEU A 9 -3.93 10.34 21.54
CA LEU A 9 -4.19 8.91 21.74
C LEU A 9 -5.46 8.43 21.03
N LYS A 10 -6.54 9.20 21.07
CA LYS A 10 -7.81 8.85 20.39
C LYS A 10 -7.64 8.81 18.87
N GLU A 11 -6.97 9.82 18.32
CA GLU A 11 -6.68 9.90 16.89
C GLU A 11 -5.73 8.77 16.45
N LEU A 12 -4.71 8.46 17.26
CA LEU A 12 -3.79 7.34 17.02
C LEU A 12 -4.56 6.01 16.91
N VAL A 13 -5.48 5.74 17.84
CA VAL A 13 -6.30 4.52 17.81
C VAL A 13 -7.17 4.50 16.54
N ILE A 14 -7.77 5.62 16.15
CA ILE A 14 -8.58 5.71 14.92
C ILE A 14 -7.72 5.40 13.70
N VAL A 15 -6.52 5.99 13.59
CA VAL A 15 -5.62 5.77 12.47
C VAL A 15 -5.18 4.31 12.39
N LEU A 16 -4.79 3.71 13.51
CA LEU A 16 -4.40 2.30 13.59
C LEU A 16 -5.54 1.38 13.14
N LEU A 17 -6.75 1.57 13.67
CA LEU A 17 -7.91 0.74 13.31
C LEU A 17 -8.25 0.86 11.83
N LEU A 18 -8.30 2.07 11.28
CA LEU A 18 -8.63 2.27 9.86
C LEU A 18 -7.51 1.74 8.94
N ALA A 19 -6.24 1.86 9.32
CA ALA A 19 -5.13 1.27 8.58
C ALA A 19 -5.18 -0.27 8.59
N CYS A 20 -5.58 -0.89 9.70
CA CYS A 20 -5.85 -2.34 9.74
C CYS A 20 -7.01 -2.74 8.82
N VAL A 21 -8.08 -1.93 8.77
CA VAL A 21 -9.20 -2.17 7.85
C VAL A 21 -8.75 -2.03 6.39
N GLU A 22 -7.95 -1.02 6.05
CA GLU A 22 -7.37 -0.88 4.70
C GLU A 22 -6.54 -2.12 4.32
N THR A 23 -5.72 -2.63 5.24
CA THR A 23 -4.92 -3.84 5.03
C THR A 23 -5.82 -5.06 4.80
N ALA A 24 -6.85 -5.25 5.62
CA ALA A 24 -7.80 -6.35 5.46
C ALA A 24 -8.55 -6.29 4.12
N ILE A 25 -9.02 -5.12 3.72
CA ILE A 25 -9.67 -4.92 2.41
C ILE A 25 -8.74 -5.29 1.25
N ALA A 26 -7.47 -4.91 1.35
CA ALA A 26 -6.51 -5.25 0.31
C ALA A 26 -6.30 -6.75 0.17
N LEU A 27 -6.20 -7.47 1.29
CA LEU A 27 -6.08 -8.93 1.29
C LEU A 27 -7.32 -9.58 0.66
N VAL A 28 -8.51 -9.16 1.08
CA VAL A 28 -9.78 -9.67 0.52
C VAL A 28 -9.89 -9.35 -0.97
N THR A 29 -9.47 -8.16 -1.40
CA THR A 29 -9.49 -7.75 -2.81
C THR A 29 -8.52 -8.58 -3.66
N ALA A 30 -7.40 -9.04 -3.10
CA ALA A 30 -6.43 -9.87 -3.80
C ALA A 30 -6.86 -11.34 -3.93
N MET A 31 -7.68 -11.85 -3.02
CA MET A 31 -8.09 -13.27 -2.98
C MET A 31 -8.66 -13.83 -4.29
N PRO A 32 -9.58 -13.14 -5.01
CA PRO A 32 -10.12 -13.66 -6.27
C PRO A 32 -9.07 -13.84 -7.37
N PHE A 33 -7.95 -13.16 -7.24
CA PHE A 33 -6.86 -13.19 -8.22
C PHE A 33 -5.73 -14.13 -7.82
N ALA A 34 -5.74 -14.71 -6.60
CA ALA A 34 -4.62 -15.45 -6.03
C ALA A 34 -4.14 -16.64 -6.89
N ALA A 35 -5.04 -17.25 -7.67
CA ALA A 35 -4.71 -18.34 -8.59
C ALA A 35 -3.99 -17.86 -9.88
N ASN A 36 -3.93 -16.57 -10.15
CA ASN A 36 -3.31 -16.00 -11.35
C ASN A 36 -2.38 -14.84 -11.00
N LEU A 37 -1.07 -15.12 -10.96
CA LEU A 37 -0.05 -14.15 -10.60
C LEU A 37 -0.06 -12.89 -11.49
N GLN A 38 -0.41 -13.02 -12.77
CA GLN A 38 -0.49 -11.88 -13.69
C GLN A 38 -1.63 -10.93 -13.28
N LEU A 39 -2.80 -11.48 -12.95
CA LEU A 39 -3.92 -10.68 -12.48
C LEU A 39 -3.65 -10.02 -11.13
N VAL A 40 -2.98 -10.74 -10.20
CA VAL A 40 -2.52 -10.13 -8.95
C VAL A 40 -1.62 -8.94 -9.24
N TYR A 41 -0.62 -9.14 -10.08
CA TYR A 41 0.40 -8.13 -10.38
C TYR A 41 -0.19 -6.88 -11.06
N PHE A 42 -1.04 -7.06 -12.06
CA PHE A 42 -1.57 -5.93 -12.85
C PHE A 42 -2.82 -5.28 -12.26
N LEU A 43 -3.68 -6.01 -11.56
CA LEU A 43 -5.01 -5.53 -11.19
C LEU A 43 -5.28 -5.48 -9.70
N ALA A 44 -4.89 -6.48 -8.92
CA ALA A 44 -5.33 -6.60 -7.53
C ALA A 44 -4.94 -5.39 -6.70
N HIS A 45 -3.71 -4.91 -6.84
CA HIS A 45 -3.20 -3.77 -6.08
C HIS A 45 -3.89 -2.45 -6.46
N GLY A 46 -4.14 -2.25 -7.75
CA GLY A 46 -4.89 -1.08 -8.22
C GLY A 46 -6.34 -1.08 -7.75
N LEU A 47 -7.02 -2.23 -7.82
CA LEU A 47 -8.39 -2.39 -7.32
C LEU A 47 -8.48 -2.20 -5.81
N ALA A 48 -7.51 -2.72 -5.07
CA ALA A 48 -7.40 -2.46 -3.64
C ALA A 48 -7.23 -0.96 -3.35
N GLY A 49 -6.41 -0.25 -4.12
CA GLY A 49 -6.24 1.20 -4.05
C GLY A 49 -7.53 1.97 -4.39
N LEU A 50 -8.28 1.49 -5.38
CA LEU A 50 -9.58 2.07 -5.72
C LEU A 50 -10.58 1.99 -4.56
N ILE A 51 -10.72 0.81 -3.96
CA ILE A 51 -11.67 0.57 -2.85
C ILE A 51 -11.21 1.30 -1.59
N ASN A 52 -9.94 1.18 -1.23
CA ASN A 52 -9.37 1.81 -0.05
C ASN A 52 -9.31 3.34 -0.12
N GLY A 53 -9.38 3.93 -1.31
CA GLY A 53 -9.41 5.39 -1.47
C GLY A 53 -10.52 6.08 -0.67
N ILE A 54 -11.64 5.41 -0.45
CA ILE A 54 -12.76 5.93 0.36
C ILE A 54 -12.37 6.01 1.84
N ILE A 55 -11.81 4.92 2.38
CA ILE A 55 -11.38 4.85 3.79
C ILE A 55 -10.20 5.78 4.03
N TYR A 56 -9.24 5.77 3.11
CA TYR A 56 -8.08 6.65 3.15
C TYR A 56 -8.46 8.13 3.23
N VAL A 57 -9.39 8.59 2.40
CA VAL A 57 -9.87 9.98 2.45
C VAL A 57 -10.52 10.29 3.78
N LEU A 58 -11.38 9.40 4.29
CA LEU A 58 -12.00 9.56 5.59
C LEU A 58 -10.94 9.69 6.69
N LEU A 59 -9.94 8.80 6.69
CA LEU A 59 -8.86 8.77 7.66
C LEU A 59 -8.06 10.07 7.64
N VAL A 60 -7.56 10.50 6.47
CA VAL A 60 -6.74 11.71 6.33
C VAL A 60 -7.52 12.98 6.68
N LYS A 61 -8.82 13.03 6.39
CA LYS A 61 -9.65 14.20 6.71
C LYS A 61 -10.08 14.23 8.18
N LYS A 62 -10.24 13.08 8.80
CA LYS A 62 -10.56 12.96 10.23
C LYS A 62 -9.34 13.22 11.12
N CYS A 63 -8.17 12.75 10.70
CA CYS A 63 -6.90 12.87 11.44
C CYS A 63 -5.84 13.58 10.59
N PRO A 64 -6.00 14.89 10.25
CA PRO A 64 -5.09 15.62 9.36
C PRO A 64 -3.84 16.11 10.11
N LYS A 65 -3.06 15.18 10.69
CA LYS A 65 -1.93 15.47 11.58
C LYS A 65 -0.72 14.62 11.25
N ILE A 66 0.45 15.12 11.69
CA ILE A 66 1.73 14.40 11.56
C ILE A 66 1.63 13.05 12.25
N GLY A 67 2.09 12.02 11.57
CA GLY A 67 2.03 10.61 11.96
C GLY A 67 0.96 9.80 11.21
N THR A 68 -0.08 10.45 10.65
CA THR A 68 -1.15 9.72 9.94
C THR A 68 -0.61 8.98 8.73
N GLN A 69 0.19 9.65 7.89
CA GLN A 69 0.74 9.03 6.68
C GLN A 69 1.92 8.11 6.94
N PHE A 70 2.54 8.22 8.10
CA PHE A 70 3.55 7.28 8.55
C PHE A 70 2.93 5.94 8.95
N ILE A 71 1.82 5.97 9.71
CA ILE A 71 1.20 4.77 10.28
C ILE A 71 0.59 3.87 9.20
N ILE A 72 -0.05 4.42 8.16
CA ILE A 72 -0.74 3.64 7.13
C ILE A 72 0.19 2.62 6.45
N PRO A 73 1.31 3.03 5.82
CA PRO A 73 2.25 2.07 5.22
C PRO A 73 2.92 1.18 6.26
N MET A 74 3.16 1.68 7.48
CA MET A 74 3.77 0.86 8.54
C MET A 74 2.90 -0.34 8.93
N ILE A 75 1.57 -0.18 9.02
CA ILE A 75 0.67 -1.32 9.29
C ILE A 75 0.75 -2.34 8.15
N TYR A 76 0.78 -1.87 6.90
CA TYR A 76 1.01 -2.74 5.74
C TYR A 76 2.35 -3.47 5.83
N GLY A 77 3.42 -2.75 6.14
CA GLY A 77 4.75 -3.31 6.31
C GLY A 77 4.81 -4.37 7.42
N LEU A 78 4.17 -4.09 8.57
CA LEU A 78 4.08 -5.06 9.67
C LEU A 78 3.36 -6.35 9.27
N TYR A 79 2.30 -6.27 8.48
CA TYR A 79 1.67 -7.48 7.92
C TYR A 79 2.69 -8.32 7.15
N PHE A 80 3.48 -7.72 6.26
CA PHE A 80 4.52 -8.43 5.52
C PHE A 80 5.64 -8.98 6.41
N LEU A 81 6.01 -8.24 7.46
CA LEU A 81 6.98 -8.73 8.45
C LEU A 81 6.49 -10.00 9.14
N PHE A 82 5.22 -10.04 9.58
CA PHE A 82 4.63 -11.21 10.23
C PHE A 82 4.45 -12.41 9.27
N THR A 83 4.35 -12.16 7.97
CA THR A 83 4.31 -13.22 6.94
C THR A 83 5.71 -13.65 6.46
N GLY A 84 6.77 -13.15 7.10
CA GLY A 84 8.16 -13.53 6.81
C GLY A 84 8.84 -12.69 5.71
N SER A 85 8.16 -11.68 5.17
CA SER A 85 8.71 -10.83 4.08
C SER A 85 9.40 -9.58 4.62
N VAL A 86 10.54 -9.76 5.30
CA VAL A 86 11.31 -8.67 5.97
C VAL A 86 11.69 -7.55 4.99
N TYR A 87 12.05 -7.89 3.76
CA TYR A 87 12.45 -6.90 2.75
C TYR A 87 11.28 -6.01 2.34
N VAL A 88 10.08 -6.59 2.19
CA VAL A 88 8.87 -5.84 1.88
C VAL A 88 8.52 -4.90 3.03
N PHE A 89 8.68 -5.33 4.28
CA PHE A 89 8.56 -4.45 5.44
C PHE A 89 9.49 -3.23 5.34
N ALA A 90 10.77 -3.43 4.98
CA ALA A 90 11.72 -2.33 4.86
C ALA A 90 11.29 -1.31 3.78
N PHE A 91 10.76 -1.76 2.65
CA PHE A 91 10.23 -0.86 1.61
C PHE A 91 9.06 -0.02 2.12
N PHE A 92 8.13 -0.63 2.85
CA PHE A 92 7.00 0.10 3.44
C PHE A 92 7.43 1.06 4.56
N ALA A 93 8.45 0.72 5.34
CA ALA A 93 9.00 1.61 6.36
C ALA A 93 9.63 2.87 5.73
N ILE A 94 10.38 2.71 4.64
CA ILE A 94 10.90 3.84 3.87
C ILE A 94 9.76 4.68 3.30
N LEU A 95 8.77 4.03 2.69
CA LEU A 95 7.60 4.71 2.12
C LEU A 95 6.81 5.48 3.19
N ALA A 96 6.70 4.95 4.41
CA ALA A 96 6.04 5.63 5.51
C ALA A 96 6.67 6.99 5.81
N VAL A 97 8.00 7.06 5.82
CA VAL A 97 8.74 8.31 5.97
C VAL A 97 8.50 9.23 4.77
N VAL A 98 8.61 8.71 3.55
CA VAL A 98 8.40 9.50 2.32
C VAL A 98 6.98 10.09 2.27
N ASN A 99 5.98 9.29 2.56
CA ASN A 99 4.58 9.72 2.57
C ASN A 99 4.33 10.83 3.60
N GLU A 100 4.90 10.70 4.81
CA GLU A 100 4.79 11.73 5.82
C GLU A 100 5.50 13.03 5.38
N LEU A 101 6.71 12.94 4.81
CA LEU A 101 7.44 14.10 4.28
C LEU A 101 6.66 14.84 3.19
N ILE A 102 6.01 14.11 2.27
CA ILE A 102 5.13 14.69 1.25
C ILE A 102 4.01 15.52 1.89
N MET A 103 3.51 15.12 3.05
CA MET A 103 2.39 15.79 3.72
C MET A 103 2.80 16.96 4.61
N LEU A 104 4.08 17.16 4.90
CA LEU A 104 4.55 18.32 5.65
C LEU A 104 4.27 19.62 4.88
N GLY A 105 4.28 20.75 5.57
CA GLY A 105 4.07 22.06 4.95
C GLY A 105 2.67 22.26 4.34
N GLY A 106 1.63 21.79 5.01
CA GLY A 106 0.23 22.03 4.61
C GLY A 106 -0.38 20.94 3.72
N GLY A 107 0.30 19.80 3.52
CA GLY A 107 -0.23 18.69 2.70
C GLY A 107 -1.55 18.14 3.21
N TYR A 108 -1.74 18.07 4.52
CA TYR A 108 -2.99 17.61 5.14
C TYR A 108 -4.21 18.53 4.89
N GLN A 109 -3.99 19.81 4.62
CA GLN A 109 -5.02 20.77 4.26
C GLN A 109 -5.33 20.77 2.76
N SER A 110 -4.45 20.22 1.94
CA SER A 110 -4.62 20.15 0.50
C SER A 110 -5.76 19.20 0.11
N LYS A 111 -6.44 19.53 -0.99
CA LYS A 111 -7.45 18.64 -1.59
C LYS A 111 -6.84 17.57 -2.52
N ILE A 112 -5.64 17.81 -3.04
CA ILE A 112 -5.03 16.95 -4.08
C ILE A 112 -3.80 16.22 -3.53
N ARG A 113 -2.98 16.90 -2.72
CA ARG A 113 -1.69 16.39 -2.25
C ARG A 113 -1.78 15.01 -1.57
N PRO A 114 -2.82 14.68 -0.77
CA PRO A 114 -2.95 13.35 -0.18
C PRO A 114 -3.16 12.20 -1.20
N ALA A 115 -3.54 12.52 -2.45
CA ALA A 115 -3.62 11.50 -3.50
C ALA A 115 -2.25 10.89 -3.82
N ILE A 116 -1.16 11.66 -3.64
CA ILE A 116 0.20 11.20 -3.94
C ILE A 116 0.63 10.06 -3.00
N PRO A 117 0.62 10.22 -1.66
CA PRO A 117 0.91 9.12 -0.74
C PRO A 117 0.03 7.89 -0.95
N HIS A 118 -1.25 8.09 -1.24
CA HIS A 118 -2.16 6.98 -1.52
C HIS A 118 -1.72 6.20 -2.77
N ALA A 119 -1.45 6.89 -3.87
CA ALA A 119 -0.97 6.25 -5.10
C ALA A 119 0.38 5.55 -4.89
N LEU A 120 1.35 6.20 -4.22
CA LEU A 120 2.65 5.61 -3.92
C LEU A 120 2.55 4.33 -3.10
N THR A 121 1.63 4.28 -2.13
CA THR A 121 1.41 3.08 -1.31
C THR A 121 0.97 1.89 -2.18
N TRP A 122 0.05 2.10 -3.12
CA TRP A 122 -0.43 1.03 -3.99
C TRP A 122 0.54 0.68 -5.11
N MET A 123 1.28 1.65 -5.61
CA MET A 123 2.39 1.41 -6.54
C MET A 123 3.50 0.56 -5.89
N LEU A 124 3.89 0.86 -4.65
CA LEU A 124 4.86 0.04 -3.93
C LEU A 124 4.32 -1.37 -3.66
N ASN A 125 3.03 -1.48 -3.33
CA ASN A 125 2.39 -2.78 -3.11
C ASN A 125 2.49 -3.64 -4.39
N ALA A 126 2.19 -3.06 -5.56
CA ALA A 126 2.36 -3.73 -6.86
C ALA A 126 3.82 -4.12 -7.15
N MET A 127 4.78 -3.33 -6.67
CA MET A 127 6.22 -3.56 -6.91
C MET A 127 6.91 -4.45 -5.87
N GLY A 128 6.21 -4.91 -4.83
CA GLY A 128 6.82 -5.70 -3.76
C GLY A 128 7.61 -6.90 -4.27
N SER A 129 7.03 -7.72 -5.14
CA SER A 129 7.69 -8.88 -5.74
C SER A 129 8.85 -8.49 -6.67
N THR A 130 8.66 -7.45 -7.48
CA THR A 130 9.69 -6.93 -8.40
C THR A 130 10.91 -6.42 -7.64
N LEU A 131 10.71 -5.62 -6.61
CA LEU A 131 11.80 -5.09 -5.79
C LEU A 131 12.52 -6.19 -5.01
N THR A 132 11.79 -7.17 -4.49
CA THR A 132 12.40 -8.31 -3.82
C THR A 132 13.21 -9.16 -4.78
N MET A 133 12.70 -9.41 -5.99
CA MET A 133 13.42 -10.10 -7.05
C MET A 133 14.70 -9.36 -7.46
N LEU A 134 14.60 -8.05 -7.66
CA LEU A 134 15.72 -7.22 -8.11
C LEU A 134 16.85 -7.12 -7.07
N LEU A 135 16.50 -7.00 -5.78
CA LEU A 135 17.46 -6.67 -4.72
C LEU A 135 17.84 -7.87 -3.85
N PHE A 136 17.01 -8.90 -3.79
CA PHE A 136 17.14 -10.00 -2.83
C PHE A 136 16.81 -11.39 -3.43
N ARG A 137 17.15 -11.59 -4.71
CA ARG A 137 16.87 -12.84 -5.45
C ARG A 137 17.33 -14.10 -4.71
N ASP A 138 18.57 -14.08 -4.19
CA ASP A 138 19.13 -15.24 -3.49
C ASP A 138 18.36 -15.58 -2.22
N SER A 139 17.84 -14.57 -1.52
CA SER A 139 16.98 -14.77 -0.34
C SER A 139 15.63 -15.37 -0.70
N LEU A 140 15.10 -15.08 -1.88
CA LEU A 140 13.89 -15.75 -2.39
C LEU A 140 14.17 -17.23 -2.66
N VAL A 141 15.27 -17.56 -3.36
CA VAL A 141 15.68 -18.94 -3.60
C VAL A 141 15.81 -19.71 -2.28
N GLN A 142 16.49 -19.11 -1.30
CA GLN A 142 16.66 -19.73 0.02
C GLN A 142 15.33 -19.93 0.76
N SER A 143 14.37 -19.04 0.58
CA SER A 143 13.04 -19.20 1.16
C SER A 143 12.31 -20.42 0.57
N TYR A 144 12.42 -20.66 -0.73
CA TYR A 144 11.86 -21.85 -1.37
C TYR A 144 12.56 -23.14 -0.91
N VAL A 145 13.88 -23.10 -0.73
CA VAL A 145 14.64 -24.23 -0.14
C VAL A 145 14.20 -24.50 1.30
N ALA A 146 13.98 -23.48 2.08
CA ALA A 146 13.47 -23.61 3.47
C ALA A 146 12.06 -24.20 3.53
N MET A 147 11.24 -24.03 2.47
CA MET A 147 9.93 -24.66 2.32
C MET A 147 10.00 -26.11 1.84
N GLY A 148 11.22 -26.66 1.66
CA GLY A 148 11.45 -28.07 1.30
C GLY A 148 11.70 -28.33 -0.19
N MET A 149 11.89 -27.28 -1.01
CA MET A 149 12.28 -27.44 -2.42
C MET A 149 13.79 -27.67 -2.49
N ASP A 150 14.25 -28.54 -3.41
CA ASP A 150 15.70 -28.65 -3.68
C ASP A 150 16.22 -27.36 -4.34
N ALA A 151 17.51 -27.08 -4.16
CA ALA A 151 18.12 -25.81 -4.55
C ALA A 151 18.03 -25.54 -6.07
N ALA A 152 18.17 -26.59 -6.90
CA ALA A 152 18.10 -26.42 -8.35
C ALA A 152 16.67 -26.11 -8.82
N SER A 153 15.67 -26.80 -8.25
CA SER A 153 14.25 -26.55 -8.52
C SER A 153 13.82 -25.15 -8.00
N ALA A 154 14.31 -24.74 -6.83
CA ALA A 154 14.06 -23.42 -6.28
C ALA A 154 14.62 -22.32 -7.19
N ASP A 155 15.86 -22.44 -7.64
CA ASP A 155 16.48 -21.47 -8.56
C ASP A 155 15.74 -21.42 -9.90
N ALA A 156 15.38 -22.57 -10.49
CA ALA A 156 14.62 -22.62 -11.74
C ALA A 156 13.22 -21.99 -11.60
N ALA A 157 12.54 -22.23 -10.49
CA ALA A 157 11.24 -21.60 -10.23
C ALA A 157 11.34 -20.08 -10.14
N ILE A 158 12.33 -19.55 -9.41
CA ILE A 158 12.58 -18.12 -9.30
C ILE A 158 12.98 -17.54 -10.67
N ALA A 159 13.86 -18.18 -11.42
CA ALA A 159 14.26 -17.74 -12.76
C ALA A 159 13.08 -17.65 -13.74
N SER A 160 12.11 -18.56 -13.63
CA SER A 160 10.89 -18.51 -14.46
C SER A 160 10.02 -17.28 -14.19
N LEU A 161 10.00 -16.80 -12.95
CA LEU A 161 9.24 -15.61 -12.54
C LEU A 161 10.00 -14.30 -12.83
N GLU A 162 11.33 -14.36 -12.84
CA GLU A 162 12.20 -13.20 -13.05
C GLU A 162 11.91 -12.49 -14.37
N GLY A 163 11.80 -13.25 -15.47
CA GLY A 163 11.50 -12.72 -16.80
C GLY A 163 10.15 -11.98 -16.87
N PHE A 164 9.18 -12.35 -16.04
CA PHE A 164 7.90 -11.67 -15.95
C PHE A 164 7.96 -10.42 -15.06
N TRP A 165 8.51 -10.53 -13.85
CA TRP A 165 8.49 -9.43 -12.87
C TRP A 165 9.49 -8.32 -13.20
N LEU A 166 10.60 -8.63 -13.89
CA LEU A 166 11.59 -7.62 -14.30
C LEU A 166 11.37 -7.09 -15.71
N ALA A 167 10.37 -7.57 -16.44
CA ALA A 167 10.04 -7.03 -17.76
C ALA A 167 9.60 -5.56 -17.66
N PRO A 168 10.29 -4.61 -18.33
CA PRO A 168 10.00 -3.18 -18.19
C PRO A 168 8.55 -2.81 -18.53
N GLN A 169 7.97 -3.46 -19.54
CA GLN A 169 6.58 -3.27 -19.93
C GLN A 169 5.61 -3.71 -18.83
N ASN A 170 5.88 -4.83 -18.14
CA ASN A 170 5.03 -5.32 -17.05
C ASN A 170 5.09 -4.38 -15.85
N ILE A 171 6.28 -3.91 -15.52
CA ILE A 171 6.49 -2.90 -14.46
C ILE A 171 5.70 -1.63 -14.78
N ALA A 172 5.82 -1.12 -16.00
CA ALA A 172 5.14 0.10 -16.42
C ALA A 172 3.61 -0.05 -16.36
N ILE A 173 3.07 -1.17 -16.84
CA ILE A 173 1.62 -1.47 -16.79
C ILE A 173 1.14 -1.56 -15.35
N ALA A 174 1.84 -2.32 -14.49
CA ALA A 174 1.45 -2.49 -13.08
C ALA A 174 1.46 -1.15 -12.32
N LEU A 175 2.51 -0.35 -12.49
CA LEU A 175 2.62 0.98 -11.89
C LEU A 175 1.52 1.92 -12.38
N ALA A 176 1.28 1.97 -13.70
CA ALA A 176 0.24 2.81 -14.28
C ALA A 176 -1.16 2.41 -13.80
N ALA A 177 -1.47 1.10 -13.77
CA ALA A 177 -2.73 0.59 -13.27
C ALA A 177 -2.93 0.90 -11.78
N ALA A 178 -1.92 0.64 -10.95
CA ALA A 178 -1.97 0.92 -9.52
C ALA A 178 -2.15 2.42 -9.25
N ALA A 179 -1.41 3.29 -9.94
CA ALA A 179 -1.52 4.73 -9.80
C ALA A 179 -2.90 5.25 -10.26
N ALA A 180 -3.34 4.87 -11.45
CA ALA A 180 -4.61 5.36 -12.01
C ALA A 180 -5.82 4.95 -11.16
N LEU A 181 -5.90 3.68 -10.75
CA LEU A 181 -6.99 3.16 -9.93
C LEU A 181 -6.97 3.76 -8.52
N SER A 182 -5.80 3.94 -7.91
CA SER A 182 -5.67 4.57 -6.59
C SER A 182 -6.09 6.05 -6.62
N ILE A 183 -5.69 6.80 -7.65
CA ILE A 183 -6.10 8.20 -7.84
C ILE A 183 -7.61 8.28 -8.05
N ALA A 184 -8.19 7.37 -8.83
CA ALA A 184 -9.64 7.27 -9.03
C ALA A 184 -10.36 6.96 -7.70
N GLY A 185 -9.80 6.05 -6.88
CA GLY A 185 -10.29 5.73 -5.55
C GLY A 185 -10.27 6.93 -4.61
N TYR A 186 -9.16 7.68 -4.61
CA TYR A 186 -9.08 8.93 -3.86
C TYR A 186 -10.14 9.96 -4.31
N ALA A 187 -10.31 10.15 -5.61
CA ALA A 187 -11.31 11.06 -6.16
C ALA A 187 -12.74 10.64 -5.77
N LEU A 188 -13.03 9.33 -5.82
CA LEU A 188 -14.29 8.76 -5.36
C LEU A 188 -14.50 9.03 -3.86
N GLY A 189 -13.48 8.79 -3.03
CA GLY A 189 -13.51 9.06 -1.61
C GLY A 189 -13.78 10.53 -1.30
N MET A 190 -13.16 11.47 -2.02
CA MET A 190 -13.41 12.90 -1.89
C MET A 190 -14.85 13.28 -2.26
N LYS A 191 -15.42 12.66 -3.28
CA LYS A 191 -16.83 12.86 -3.67
C LYS A 191 -17.78 12.34 -2.60
N MET A 192 -17.50 11.14 -2.06
CA MET A 192 -18.31 10.55 -0.99
C MET A 192 -18.19 11.33 0.32
N LEU A 193 -17.01 11.87 0.64
CA LEU A 193 -16.81 12.74 1.78
C LEU A 193 -17.76 13.93 1.76
N GLY A 194 -17.86 14.63 0.63
CA GLY A 194 -18.72 15.80 0.47
C GLY A 194 -20.20 15.46 0.53
N LYS A 195 -20.59 14.36 -0.11
CA LYS A 195 -22.02 14.01 -0.31
C LYS A 195 -22.64 13.27 0.90
N HIS A 196 -21.87 12.44 1.58
CA HIS A 196 -22.40 11.52 2.57
C HIS A 196 -21.80 11.71 3.99
N PHE A 197 -20.48 11.79 4.10
CA PHE A 197 -19.81 11.75 5.40
C PHE A 197 -19.91 13.08 6.15
N LYS A 198 -19.76 14.21 5.47
CA LYS A 198 -19.92 15.54 6.11
C LYS A 198 -21.35 15.79 6.57
N PRO A 199 -22.40 15.56 5.76
CA PRO A 199 -23.78 15.71 6.22
C PRO A 199 -24.14 14.76 7.36
N ALA A 200 -23.53 13.58 7.42
CA ALA A 200 -23.73 12.62 8.51
C ALA A 200 -22.90 12.91 9.78
N GLY A 201 -22.09 13.97 9.80
CA GLY A 201 -21.26 14.32 10.95
C GLY A 201 -20.10 13.35 11.21
N VAL A 202 -19.72 12.54 10.23
CA VAL A 202 -18.66 11.50 10.37
C VAL A 202 -17.27 12.09 10.11
N ALA A 203 -17.18 13.18 9.36
CA ALA A 203 -15.92 13.85 8.99
C ALA A 203 -16.07 15.36 8.90
#